data_7145d6e78869983649896c904c48d7b4
#
_entry.id   7145d6e78869983649896c904c48d7b4
#
_cell.length_a   1.000
_cell.length_b   1.000
_cell.length_c   1.000
_cell.angle_alpha   90.00
_cell.angle_beta   90.00
_cell.angle_gamma   90.00
#
_symmetry.space_group_name_H-M   'P 1'
#
loop_
_entity.id
_entity.type
_entity.pdbx_description
1 polymer ?
#
loop_
_entity_poly.entity_id
_entity_poly.type
_entity_poly.pdbx_seq_one_letter_code
_entity_poly.pdbx_strand_id
1 'polypeptide(L)'
;HILFNMIALYSVGPVLERMIGHWRFLGLYVISGLGGSLGLMVWAAVAPGGIGWQMAAYGASGALFGLFASLLVVYRRIGADIRSMLIWMAVNFALPFVVGGVAWQAHVGGFVVGGILTWLLVGGVPAWRGKSLKWRMQVYGWAMVVLVIALILLCNMANPYGWMSFGSLH
;
A
#
# COMPACT_ATOMS: atom_id res chain seq x y z
N HIS A 1 -2.98 -6.70 16.93
CA HIS A 1 -2.66 -6.42 15.50
C HIS A 1 -3.87 -6.60 14.59
N ILE A 2 -4.54 -7.77 14.65
CA ILE A 2 -5.74 -8.08 13.85
C ILE A 2 -6.88 -7.11 14.20
N LEU A 3 -7.15 -6.88 15.48
CA LEU A 3 -8.22 -6.00 15.94
C LEU A 3 -8.08 -4.58 15.37
N PHE A 4 -6.87 -3.99 15.46
CA PHE A 4 -6.61 -2.66 14.92
C PHE A 4 -6.79 -2.60 13.41
N ASN A 5 -6.35 -3.63 12.67
CA ASN A 5 -6.57 -3.72 11.23
C ASN A 5 -8.07 -3.79 10.90
N MET A 6 -8.86 -4.55 11.67
CA MET A 6 -10.31 -4.65 11.45
C MET A 6 -11.02 -3.33 11.75
N ILE A 7 -10.68 -2.65 12.83
CA ILE A 7 -11.22 -1.33 13.16
C ILE A 7 -10.89 -0.32 12.05
N ALA A 8 -9.65 -0.29 11.59
CA ALA A 8 -9.22 0.58 10.50
C ALA A 8 -9.99 0.29 9.20
N LEU A 9 -10.09 -1.00 8.83
CA LEU A 9 -10.83 -1.42 7.64
C LEU A 9 -12.31 -1.05 7.73
N TYR A 10 -12.94 -1.28 8.87
CA TYR A 10 -14.34 -0.93 9.11
C TYR A 10 -14.58 0.59 9.03
N SER A 11 -13.60 1.38 9.47
CA SER A 11 -13.73 2.86 9.46
C SER A 11 -13.56 3.45 8.06
N VAL A 12 -12.60 2.96 7.28
CA VAL A 12 -12.22 3.54 5.98
C VAL A 12 -12.87 2.81 4.80
N GLY A 13 -13.00 1.49 4.91
CA GLY A 13 -13.47 0.62 3.83
C GLY A 13 -14.83 1.01 3.28
N PRO A 14 -15.89 1.12 4.10
CA PRO A 14 -17.23 1.45 3.62
C PRO A 14 -17.32 2.81 2.92
N VAL A 15 -16.49 3.77 3.31
CA VAL A 15 -16.44 5.10 2.70
C VAL A 15 -15.87 5.00 1.28
N LEU A 16 -14.71 4.39 1.13
CA LEU A 16 -14.06 4.21 -0.18
C LEU A 16 -14.88 3.29 -1.09
N GLU A 17 -15.41 2.18 -0.55
CA GLU A 17 -16.22 1.24 -1.32
C GLU A 17 -17.47 1.91 -1.92
N ARG A 18 -18.17 2.75 -1.15
CA ARG A 18 -19.29 3.53 -1.65
C ARG A 18 -18.92 4.51 -2.75
N MET A 19 -17.71 5.08 -2.69
CA MET A 19 -17.23 6.07 -3.66
C MET A 19 -16.77 5.44 -4.98
N ILE A 20 -16.09 4.30 -4.91
CA ILE A 20 -15.45 3.70 -6.09
C ILE A 20 -16.08 2.36 -6.53
N GLY A 21 -16.94 1.78 -5.69
CA GLY A 21 -17.59 0.49 -5.90
C GLY A 21 -16.73 -0.71 -5.49
N HIS A 22 -17.41 -1.81 -5.16
CA HIS A 22 -16.85 -3.00 -4.51
C HIS A 22 -15.59 -3.55 -5.19
N TRP A 23 -15.65 -3.88 -6.48
CA TRP A 23 -14.52 -4.49 -7.19
C TRP A 23 -13.28 -3.58 -7.32
N ARG A 24 -13.51 -2.27 -7.43
CA ARG A 24 -12.41 -1.31 -7.50
C ARG A 24 -11.78 -1.09 -6.14
N PHE A 25 -12.59 -1.10 -5.09
CA PHE A 25 -12.13 -1.10 -3.71
C PHE A 25 -11.24 -2.33 -3.42
N LEU A 26 -11.70 -3.52 -3.79
CA LEU A 26 -10.92 -4.75 -3.63
C LEU A 26 -9.60 -4.68 -4.41
N GLY A 27 -9.63 -4.23 -5.66
CA GLY A 27 -8.42 -4.04 -6.46
C GLY A 27 -7.44 -3.05 -5.84
N LEU A 28 -7.94 -1.91 -5.35
CA LEU A 28 -7.14 -0.91 -4.65
C LEU A 28 -6.49 -1.49 -3.38
N TYR A 29 -7.27 -2.24 -2.59
CA TYR A 29 -6.78 -2.90 -1.39
C TYR A 29 -5.63 -3.88 -1.70
N VAL A 30 -5.83 -4.77 -2.67
CA VAL A 30 -4.82 -5.76 -3.08
C VAL A 30 -3.56 -5.08 -3.63
N ILE A 31 -3.71 -4.09 -4.53
CA ILE A 31 -2.57 -3.37 -5.12
C ILE A 31 -1.80 -2.60 -4.04
N SER A 32 -2.50 -2.01 -3.08
CA SER A 32 -1.85 -1.36 -1.92
C SER A 32 -1.08 -2.35 -1.06
N GLY A 33 -1.61 -3.56 -0.88
CA GLY A 33 -0.92 -4.65 -0.19
C GLY A 33 0.38 -5.07 -0.90
N LEU A 34 0.34 -5.20 -2.22
CA LEU A 34 1.53 -5.42 -3.06
C LEU A 34 2.54 -4.27 -2.90
N GLY A 35 2.04 -3.02 -2.81
CA GLY A 35 2.87 -1.86 -2.47
C GLY A 35 3.56 -1.99 -1.13
N GLY A 36 2.88 -2.53 -0.13
CA GLY A 36 3.47 -2.85 1.17
C GLY A 36 4.61 -3.86 1.05
N SER A 37 4.42 -4.93 0.28
CA SER A 37 5.46 -5.91 -0.03
C SER A 37 6.64 -5.26 -0.75
N LEU A 38 6.39 -4.36 -1.70
CA LEU A 38 7.45 -3.60 -2.37
C LEU A 38 8.26 -2.76 -1.37
N GLY A 39 7.60 -2.08 -0.43
CA GLY A 39 8.30 -1.30 0.60
C GLY A 39 9.26 -2.14 1.45
N LEU A 40 8.85 -3.36 1.81
CA LEU A 40 9.73 -4.32 2.49
C LEU A 40 10.90 -4.76 1.62
N MET A 41 10.66 -5.07 0.35
CA MET A 41 11.69 -5.53 -0.59
C MET A 41 12.72 -4.43 -0.88
N VAL A 42 12.28 -3.18 -1.04
CA VAL A 42 13.17 -2.03 -1.19
C VAL A 42 14.04 -1.88 0.05
N TRP A 43 13.45 -1.94 1.24
CA TRP A 43 14.21 -1.89 2.49
C TRP A 43 15.22 -3.04 2.58
N ALA A 44 14.80 -4.26 2.26
CA ALA A 44 15.68 -5.42 2.28
C ALA A 44 16.89 -5.25 1.35
N ALA A 45 16.67 -4.69 0.17
CA ALA A 45 17.74 -4.46 -0.81
C ALA A 45 18.74 -3.37 -0.42
N VAL A 46 18.31 -2.35 0.38
CA VAL A 46 19.16 -1.21 0.75
C VAL A 46 19.67 -1.26 2.18
N ALA A 47 19.10 -2.10 3.04
CA ALA A 47 19.47 -2.18 4.45
C ALA A 47 20.90 -2.75 4.62
N PRO A 48 21.76 -2.11 5.43
CA PRO A 48 23.11 -2.58 5.66
C PRO A 48 23.17 -4.00 6.23
N GLY A 49 24.14 -4.78 5.80
CA GLY A 49 24.39 -6.13 6.36
C GLY A 49 23.34 -7.18 6.04
N GLY A 50 22.43 -6.91 5.11
CA GLY A 50 21.40 -7.88 4.71
C GLY A 50 20.30 -8.13 5.76
N ILE A 51 20.25 -7.32 6.84
CA ILE A 51 19.27 -7.48 7.93
C ILE A 51 17.83 -7.46 7.41
N GLY A 52 17.54 -6.65 6.38
CA GLY A 52 16.21 -6.54 5.82
C GLY A 52 15.66 -7.86 5.24
N TRP A 53 16.53 -8.75 4.76
CA TRP A 53 16.15 -10.05 4.22
C TRP A 53 15.75 -11.09 5.29
N GLN A 54 16.11 -10.82 6.54
CA GLN A 54 15.77 -11.69 7.68
C GLN A 54 14.50 -11.24 8.41
N MET A 55 13.90 -10.13 7.97
CA MET A 55 12.67 -9.60 8.57
C MET A 55 11.46 -10.36 8.04
N ALA A 56 10.71 -10.98 8.94
CA ALA A 56 9.37 -11.45 8.64
C ALA A 56 8.35 -10.34 8.91
N ALA A 57 7.44 -10.11 7.95
CA ALA A 57 6.35 -9.17 8.12
C ALA A 57 5.04 -9.82 7.67
N TYR A 58 4.00 -9.66 8.49
CA TYR A 58 2.67 -10.18 8.22
C TYR A 58 1.61 -9.16 8.67
N GLY A 59 0.49 -9.14 7.96
CA GLY A 59 -0.64 -8.28 8.31
C GLY A 59 -1.16 -7.45 7.13
N ALA A 60 -2.41 -7.06 7.25
CA ALA A 60 -3.12 -6.26 6.25
C ALA A 60 -2.78 -4.77 6.29
N SER A 61 -1.92 -4.35 7.21
CA SER A 61 -1.69 -2.93 7.51
C SER A 61 -1.11 -2.14 6.33
N GLY A 62 -0.23 -2.75 5.52
CA GLY A 62 0.26 -2.11 4.30
C GLY A 62 -0.87 -1.74 3.33
N ALA A 63 -1.82 -2.66 3.12
CA ALA A 63 -3.01 -2.39 2.31
C ALA A 63 -3.88 -1.27 2.93
N LEU A 64 -4.06 -1.28 4.25
CA LEU A 64 -4.84 -0.27 4.97
C LEU A 64 -4.22 1.12 4.86
N PHE A 65 -2.89 1.23 4.94
CA PHE A 65 -2.20 2.50 4.73
C PHE A 65 -2.42 3.03 3.30
N GLY A 66 -2.50 2.14 2.31
CA GLY A 66 -2.90 2.50 0.95
C GLY A 66 -4.34 3.02 0.86
N LEU A 67 -5.28 2.42 1.60
CA LEU A 67 -6.65 2.94 1.69
C LEU A 67 -6.71 4.30 2.38
N PHE A 68 -5.92 4.53 3.44
CA PHE A 68 -5.80 5.85 4.07
C PHE A 68 -5.26 6.89 3.11
N ALA A 69 -4.19 6.58 2.35
CA ALA A 69 -3.65 7.46 1.33
C ALA A 69 -4.69 7.78 0.25
N SER A 70 -5.47 6.77 -0.15
CA SER A 70 -6.54 6.92 -1.13
C SER A 70 -7.63 7.87 -0.64
N LEU A 71 -8.06 7.72 0.59
CA LEU A 71 -9.05 8.60 1.20
C LEU A 71 -8.51 10.02 1.33
N LEU A 72 -7.23 10.19 1.69
CA LEU A 72 -6.56 11.48 1.75
C LEU A 72 -6.56 12.18 0.38
N VAL A 73 -6.21 11.46 -0.68
CA VAL A 73 -6.22 11.99 -2.06
C VAL A 73 -7.61 12.45 -2.46
N VAL A 74 -8.63 11.64 -2.18
CA VAL A 74 -10.02 11.98 -2.51
C VAL A 74 -10.51 13.18 -1.72
N TYR A 75 -10.31 13.18 -0.39
CA TYR A 75 -10.77 14.26 0.50
C TYR A 75 -10.11 15.59 0.15
N ARG A 76 -8.81 15.56 -0.13
CA ARG A 76 -8.11 16.76 -0.61
C ARG A 76 -8.70 17.33 -1.88
N ARG A 77 -9.15 16.46 -2.78
CA ARG A 77 -9.72 16.89 -4.06
C ARG A 77 -11.10 17.50 -3.93
N ILE A 78 -11.91 17.04 -2.99
CA ILE A 78 -13.25 17.60 -2.73
C ILE A 78 -13.26 18.72 -1.67
N GLY A 79 -12.09 19.10 -1.15
CA GLY A 79 -11.96 20.15 -0.14
C GLY A 79 -12.50 19.76 1.25
N ALA A 80 -12.60 18.44 1.53
CA ALA A 80 -13.04 17.98 2.85
C ALA A 80 -11.96 18.17 3.92
N ASP A 81 -12.39 18.26 5.19
CA ASP A 81 -11.45 18.32 6.33
C ASP A 81 -10.74 16.97 6.50
N ILE A 82 -9.40 17.03 6.48
CA ILE A 82 -8.52 15.86 6.59
C ILE A 82 -7.82 15.77 7.95
N ARG A 83 -8.06 16.73 8.87
CA ARG A 83 -7.30 16.84 10.13
C ARG A 83 -7.40 15.61 10.99
N SER A 84 -8.62 15.14 11.25
CA SER A 84 -8.86 13.94 12.06
C SER A 84 -8.22 12.69 11.44
N MET A 85 -8.28 12.57 10.13
CA MET A 85 -7.67 11.47 9.39
C MET A 85 -6.13 11.53 9.48
N LEU A 86 -5.53 12.72 9.34
CA LEU A 86 -4.08 12.89 9.49
C LEU A 86 -3.60 12.55 10.90
N ILE A 87 -4.36 12.90 11.93
CA ILE A 87 -4.06 12.55 13.32
C ILE A 87 -4.10 11.01 13.47
N TRP A 88 -5.15 10.37 12.99
CA TRP A 88 -5.29 8.92 13.03
C TRP A 88 -4.13 8.21 12.30
N MET A 89 -3.77 8.71 11.14
CA MET A 89 -2.63 8.18 10.36
C MET A 89 -1.31 8.37 11.10
N ALA A 90 -1.09 9.55 11.67
CA ALA A 90 0.13 9.85 12.42
C ALA A 90 0.29 8.92 13.63
N VAL A 91 -0.79 8.71 14.40
CA VAL A 91 -0.79 7.77 15.53
C VAL A 91 -0.47 6.35 15.08
N ASN A 92 -1.13 5.85 14.03
CA ASN A 92 -0.89 4.51 13.52
C ASN A 92 0.49 4.35 12.88
N PHE A 93 1.06 5.43 12.31
CA PHE A 93 2.42 5.41 11.78
C PHE A 93 3.48 5.48 12.88
N ALA A 94 3.19 6.18 13.97
CA ALA A 94 4.10 6.29 15.12
C ALA A 94 4.11 5.03 16.00
N LEU A 95 2.99 4.32 16.08
CA LEU A 95 2.82 3.15 16.94
C LEU A 95 3.90 2.06 16.75
N PRO A 96 4.36 1.72 15.52
CA PRO A 96 5.45 0.78 15.28
C PRO A 96 6.76 1.12 15.98
N PHE A 97 7.06 2.40 16.12
CA PHE A 97 8.29 2.87 16.76
C PHE A 97 8.23 2.80 18.30
N VAL A 98 7.02 2.75 18.84
CA VAL A 98 6.78 2.67 20.30
C VAL A 98 6.65 1.22 20.75
N VAL A 99 5.90 0.41 19.99
CA VAL A 99 5.57 -0.99 20.39
C VAL A 99 6.59 -1.99 19.86
N GLY A 100 7.33 -1.65 18.81
CA GLY A 100 8.25 -2.56 18.13
C GLY A 100 7.53 -3.65 17.31
N GLY A 101 8.29 -4.38 16.51
CA GLY A 101 7.77 -5.54 15.75
C GLY A 101 6.79 -5.25 14.63
N VAL A 102 6.62 -3.98 14.23
CA VAL A 102 5.75 -3.59 13.11
C VAL A 102 6.61 -3.08 11.95
N ALA A 103 6.38 -3.64 10.77
CA ALA A 103 7.11 -3.30 9.56
C ALA A 103 6.60 -1.97 8.96
N TRP A 104 7.10 -0.83 9.46
CA TRP A 104 6.75 0.50 8.98
C TRP A 104 7.02 0.68 7.47
N GLN A 105 7.98 -0.05 6.92
CA GLN A 105 8.32 -0.06 5.50
C GLN A 105 7.14 -0.50 4.63
N ALA A 106 6.38 -1.51 5.11
CA ALA A 106 5.17 -1.95 4.45
C ALA A 106 4.08 -0.86 4.48
N HIS A 107 3.99 -0.08 5.55
CA HIS A 107 3.06 1.04 5.64
C HIS A 107 3.40 2.12 4.61
N VAL A 108 4.68 2.50 4.50
CA VAL A 108 5.14 3.48 3.50
C VAL A 108 4.88 2.98 2.09
N GLY A 109 5.25 1.75 1.77
CA GLY A 109 5.06 1.17 0.44
C GLY A 109 3.59 1.12 0.03
N GLY A 110 2.72 0.63 0.93
CA GLY A 110 1.27 0.60 0.70
C GLY A 110 0.68 2.01 0.53
N PHE A 111 1.06 2.94 1.39
CA PHE A 111 0.64 4.35 1.33
C PHE A 111 0.99 5.00 -0.02
N VAL A 112 2.23 4.85 -0.47
CA VAL A 112 2.70 5.43 -1.73
C VAL A 112 1.96 4.83 -2.92
N VAL A 113 1.89 3.50 -3.00
CA VAL A 113 1.26 2.81 -4.14
C VAL A 113 -0.25 3.08 -4.19
N GLY A 114 -0.96 2.97 -3.06
CA GLY A 114 -2.39 3.25 -2.99
C GLY A 114 -2.71 4.73 -3.27
N GLY A 115 -1.88 5.64 -2.76
CA GLY A 115 -2.01 7.08 -3.01
C GLY A 115 -1.80 7.43 -4.50
N ILE A 116 -0.76 6.91 -5.13
CA ILE A 116 -0.48 7.13 -6.56
C ILE A 116 -1.60 6.55 -7.42
N LEU A 117 -2.03 5.30 -7.16
CA LEU A 117 -3.12 4.68 -7.90
C LEU A 117 -4.39 5.53 -7.80
N THR A 118 -4.76 5.96 -6.61
CA THR A 118 -5.96 6.78 -6.42
C THR A 118 -5.82 8.15 -7.07
N TRP A 119 -4.65 8.78 -6.99
CA TRP A 119 -4.38 10.03 -7.70
C TRP A 119 -4.57 9.88 -9.21
N LEU A 120 -4.10 8.78 -9.79
CA LEU A 120 -4.32 8.44 -11.21
C LEU A 120 -5.80 8.20 -11.50
N LEU A 121 -6.52 7.52 -10.60
CA LEU A 121 -7.96 7.24 -10.77
C LEU A 121 -8.81 8.51 -10.73
N VAL A 122 -8.48 9.47 -9.87
CA VAL A 122 -9.27 10.68 -9.65
C VAL A 122 -8.81 11.83 -10.56
N GLY A 123 -7.50 12.03 -10.68
CA GLY A 123 -6.87 13.09 -11.49
C GLY A 123 -6.55 12.65 -12.91
N GLY A 124 -5.87 11.54 -12.99
CA GLY A 124 -5.47 10.88 -14.23
C GLY A 124 -4.56 11.66 -15.16
N VAL A 125 -4.12 10.98 -16.20
CA VAL A 125 -3.47 11.62 -17.34
C VAL A 125 -4.53 12.46 -18.08
N PRO A 126 -4.24 13.72 -18.47
CA PRO A 126 -5.20 14.62 -19.11
C PRO A 126 -5.94 13.98 -20.29
N ALA A 127 -5.23 13.23 -21.13
CA ALA A 127 -5.79 12.56 -22.30
C ALA A 127 -6.86 11.48 -21.96
N TRP A 128 -6.88 10.97 -20.73
CA TRP A 128 -7.76 9.87 -20.30
C TRP A 128 -8.78 10.28 -19.25
N ARG A 129 -8.87 11.56 -18.92
CA ARG A 129 -9.84 12.08 -17.93
C ARG A 129 -11.28 11.81 -18.31
N GLY A 130 -11.61 11.77 -19.61
CA GLY A 130 -12.95 11.43 -20.12
C GLY A 130 -13.33 9.95 -20.07
N LYS A 131 -12.35 9.06 -19.79
CA LYS A 131 -12.63 7.62 -19.69
C LYS A 131 -13.32 7.26 -18.38
N SER A 132 -14.15 6.20 -18.41
CA SER A 132 -14.85 5.73 -17.22
C SER A 132 -13.89 5.30 -16.10
N LEU A 133 -14.33 5.38 -14.86
CA LEU A 133 -13.54 4.93 -13.70
C LEU A 133 -13.19 3.44 -13.80
N LYS A 134 -14.10 2.62 -14.36
CA LYS A 134 -13.84 1.19 -14.62
C LYS A 134 -12.66 1.01 -15.56
N TRP A 135 -12.64 1.71 -16.67
CA TRP A 135 -11.54 1.66 -17.65
C TRP A 135 -10.23 2.12 -17.02
N ARG A 136 -10.24 3.28 -16.32
CA ARG A 136 -9.04 3.80 -15.64
C ARG A 136 -8.49 2.82 -14.61
N MET A 137 -9.36 2.17 -13.83
CA MET A 137 -8.94 1.16 -12.86
C MET A 137 -8.29 -0.05 -13.56
N GLN A 138 -8.82 -0.49 -14.68
CA GLN A 138 -8.20 -1.59 -15.44
C GLN A 138 -6.82 -1.19 -15.94
N VAL A 139 -6.68 -0.04 -16.59
CA VAL A 139 -5.41 0.37 -17.20
C VAL A 139 -4.37 0.72 -16.11
N TYR A 140 -4.70 1.61 -15.20
CA TYR A 140 -3.76 2.02 -14.15
C TYR A 140 -3.52 0.93 -13.12
N GLY A 141 -4.54 0.15 -12.77
CA GLY A 141 -4.42 -0.96 -11.85
C GLY A 141 -3.48 -2.03 -12.37
N TRP A 142 -3.68 -2.50 -13.60
CA TRP A 142 -2.77 -3.49 -14.19
C TRP A 142 -1.37 -2.95 -14.42
N ALA A 143 -1.24 -1.71 -14.89
CA ALA A 143 0.07 -1.07 -15.02
C ALA A 143 0.80 -0.99 -13.68
N MET A 144 0.08 -0.65 -12.61
CA MET A 144 0.64 -0.61 -11.25
C MET A 144 1.05 -2.00 -10.75
N VAL A 145 0.22 -3.03 -10.98
CA VAL A 145 0.56 -4.42 -10.63
C VAL A 145 1.83 -4.86 -11.32
N VAL A 146 1.92 -4.66 -12.63
CA VAL A 146 3.11 -5.03 -13.42
C VAL A 146 4.35 -4.28 -12.93
N LEU A 147 4.23 -2.97 -12.70
CA LEU A 147 5.33 -2.15 -12.20
C LEU A 147 5.80 -2.62 -10.81
N VAL A 148 4.87 -2.81 -9.88
CA VAL A 148 5.20 -3.24 -8.50
C VAL A 148 5.84 -4.62 -8.50
N ILE A 149 5.31 -5.57 -9.27
CA ILE A 149 5.90 -6.91 -9.38
C ILE A 149 7.30 -6.83 -10.00
N ALA A 150 7.48 -6.07 -11.08
CA ALA A 150 8.79 -5.88 -11.70
C ALA A 150 9.81 -5.29 -10.72
N LEU A 151 9.42 -4.31 -9.92
CA LEU A 151 10.28 -3.71 -8.90
C LEU A 151 10.59 -4.69 -7.76
N ILE A 152 9.63 -5.50 -7.32
CA ILE A 152 9.86 -6.56 -6.33
C ILE A 152 10.89 -7.56 -6.85
N LEU A 153 10.73 -8.02 -8.10
CA LEU A 153 11.68 -8.94 -8.72
C LEU A 153 13.07 -8.33 -8.86
N LEU A 154 13.15 -7.07 -9.25
CA LEU A 154 14.41 -6.33 -9.33
C LEU A 154 15.09 -6.21 -7.95
N CYS A 155 14.36 -5.84 -6.92
CA CYS A 155 14.90 -5.81 -5.55
C CYS A 155 15.39 -7.19 -5.11
N ASN A 156 14.67 -8.26 -5.47
CA ASN A 156 15.06 -9.62 -5.11
C ASN A 156 16.36 -10.09 -5.78
N MET A 157 16.80 -9.46 -6.88
CA MET A 157 18.12 -9.72 -7.46
C MET A 157 19.27 -9.33 -6.53
N ALA A 158 19.04 -8.43 -5.58
CA ALA A 158 19.99 -8.05 -4.54
C ALA A 158 19.97 -8.98 -3.30
N ASN A 159 19.16 -10.04 -3.32
CA ASN A 159 19.04 -10.98 -2.22
C ASN A 159 20.32 -11.84 -2.09
N PRO A 160 21.08 -11.72 -1.00
CA PRO A 160 22.33 -12.47 -0.82
C PRO A 160 22.10 -13.98 -0.60
N TYR A 161 20.89 -14.38 -0.25
CA TYR A 161 20.53 -15.78 0.00
C TYR A 161 19.98 -16.50 -1.25
N GLY A 162 19.76 -15.76 -2.35
CA GLY A 162 19.21 -16.33 -3.60
C GLY A 162 17.76 -16.81 -3.48
N TRP A 163 17.22 -17.35 -4.57
CA TRP A 163 15.85 -17.88 -4.63
C TRP A 163 15.63 -19.17 -3.82
N MET A 164 16.70 -19.86 -3.43
CA MET A 164 16.65 -21.20 -2.82
C MET A 164 16.55 -21.20 -1.28
N SER A 165 16.61 -20.05 -0.62
CA SER A 165 16.63 -20.00 0.86
C SER A 165 15.27 -20.12 1.53
N PHE A 166 14.16 -20.18 0.79
CA PHE A 166 12.83 -20.38 1.37
C PHE A 166 12.54 -21.83 1.81
N GLY A 167 13.41 -22.78 1.46
CA GLY A 167 13.25 -24.20 1.77
C GLY A 167 14.11 -24.76 2.90
N SER A 168 15.00 -23.96 3.52
CA SER A 168 15.99 -24.46 4.51
C SER A 168 15.78 -23.95 5.94
N LEU A 169 14.66 -23.36 6.25
CA LEU A 169 14.27 -23.01 7.63
C LEU A 169 13.45 -24.18 8.21
N HIS A 170 14.12 -25.28 8.52
CA HIS A 170 13.64 -26.32 9.40
C HIS A 170 14.30 -26.19 10.76
#